data_f240d50a45d9b50b62d472e923863ac2
#
_entry.id   f240d50a45d9b50b62d472e923863ac2
#
_cell.length_a   1.000
_cell.length_b   1.000
_cell.length_c   1.000
_cell.angle_alpha   90.00
_cell.angle_beta   90.00
_cell.angle_gamma   90.00
#
_symmetry.space_group_name_H-M   'P 1'
#
loop_
_entity.id
_entity.type
_entity.pdbx_description
1 polymer ?
#
loop_
_entity_poly.entity_id
_entity_poly.type
_entity_poly.pdbx_seq_one_letter_code
_entity_poly.pdbx_strand_id
1 'polypeptide(L)'
;MEKKYKIIDTHAHYDDEAFDEDREEVLKQIKEAGVEKLMNIACSKKSIETTNNLTLEYDFIYGALGIHPSDANDYSEEVRNDIIAKVKANKKILAIGEIGLDYYWDENPDREIQKFAFREQMKLAEELNLPVVIHDRDAHADTLEIMKSFPNVRGVVHCFSGSVEFAKECVKLGYYIGITGVVTFKNARKICEVVEAIPLDKLLVETDCPYMAPTPYRGKRNKSDYIEHIIEQISKIKEINPKEVNMAVNSNFNNLIGYSK
;
A
#
# COMPACT_ATOMS: atom_id res chain seq x y z
N MET A 1 17.42 24.19 3.00
CA MET A 1 17.87 23.39 1.83
C MET A 1 16.65 23.11 0.97
N GLU A 2 16.77 23.22 -0.34
CA GLU A 2 15.67 22.85 -1.24
C GLU A 2 15.44 21.33 -1.15
N LYS A 3 14.18 20.92 -0.93
CA LYS A 3 13.83 19.49 -0.78
C LYS A 3 14.07 18.79 -2.11
N LYS A 4 14.76 17.65 -2.08
CA LYS A 4 15.14 16.89 -3.28
C LYS A 4 13.91 16.39 -4.06
N TYR A 5 12.90 15.92 -3.32
CA TYR A 5 11.65 15.39 -3.84
C TYR A 5 10.44 15.87 -3.02
N LYS A 6 9.28 15.84 -3.66
CA LYS A 6 7.97 15.86 -3.03
C LYS A 6 7.51 14.42 -2.92
N ILE A 7 7.62 13.85 -1.74
CA ILE A 7 7.42 12.43 -1.52
C ILE A 7 5.95 12.13 -1.23
N ILE A 8 5.39 11.13 -1.91
CA ILE A 8 4.14 10.47 -1.54
C ILE A 8 4.47 9.03 -1.17
N ASP A 9 4.13 8.63 0.07
CA ASP A 9 4.22 7.25 0.53
C ASP A 9 2.85 6.59 0.42
N THR A 10 2.73 5.60 -0.44
CA THR A 10 1.41 5.01 -0.75
C THR A 10 1.02 3.87 0.18
N HIS A 11 1.90 3.44 1.09
CA HIS A 11 1.62 2.40 2.06
C HIS A 11 2.57 2.47 3.26
N ALA A 12 2.04 2.74 4.44
CA ALA A 12 2.78 2.84 5.68
C ALA A 12 1.91 2.47 6.89
N HIS A 13 2.53 2.05 8.00
CA HIS A 13 1.86 1.68 9.25
C HIS A 13 2.42 2.51 10.41
N TYR A 14 2.15 3.82 10.42
CA TYR A 14 2.56 4.67 11.54
C TYR A 14 1.72 4.44 12.81
N ASP A 15 0.67 3.64 12.74
CA ASP A 15 -0.08 3.12 13.88
C ASP A 15 0.55 1.90 14.56
N ASP A 16 1.60 1.31 13.96
CA ASP A 16 2.37 0.18 14.51
C ASP A 16 3.05 0.55 15.84
N GLU A 17 3.14 -0.43 16.76
CA GLU A 17 3.76 -0.29 18.07
C GLU A 17 5.25 0.12 18.01
N ALA A 18 5.93 -0.17 16.92
CA ALA A 18 7.31 0.26 16.69
C ALA A 18 7.48 1.79 16.70
N PHE A 19 6.38 2.54 16.55
CA PHE A 19 6.38 4.00 16.61
C PHE A 19 5.80 4.58 17.91
N ASP A 20 5.31 3.77 18.85
CA ASP A 20 4.59 4.27 20.03
C ASP A 20 5.39 5.28 20.87
N GLU A 21 6.71 5.09 20.97
CA GLU A 21 7.57 5.95 21.81
C GLU A 21 7.86 7.31 21.16
N ASP A 22 7.85 7.41 19.81
CA ASP A 22 8.34 8.60 19.11
C ASP A 22 7.53 8.97 17.84
N ARG A 23 6.31 8.47 17.70
CA ARG A 23 5.45 8.66 16.51
C ARG A 23 5.32 10.13 16.09
N GLU A 24 5.01 11.02 17.03
CA GLU A 24 4.86 12.45 16.75
C GLU A 24 6.14 13.06 16.18
N GLU A 25 7.28 12.74 16.81
CA GLU A 25 8.59 13.26 16.38
C GLU A 25 8.96 12.73 14.98
N VAL A 26 8.73 11.43 14.71
CA VAL A 26 8.99 10.83 13.40
C VAL A 26 8.09 11.43 12.33
N LEU A 27 6.80 11.60 12.59
CA LEU A 27 5.86 12.22 11.66
C LEU A 27 6.24 13.67 11.33
N LYS A 28 6.70 14.43 12.32
CA LYS A 28 7.26 15.77 12.11
C LYS A 28 8.52 15.74 11.25
N GLN A 29 9.45 14.84 11.54
CA GLN A 29 10.71 14.71 10.79
C GLN A 29 10.47 14.37 9.31
N ILE A 30 9.60 13.41 9.01
CA ILE A 30 9.31 13.04 7.62
C ILE A 30 8.59 14.16 6.86
N LYS A 31 7.70 14.91 7.53
CA LYS A 31 7.05 16.09 6.95
C LYS A 31 8.09 17.18 6.61
N GLU A 32 9.03 17.43 7.50
CA GLU A 32 10.14 18.35 7.27
C GLU A 32 11.09 17.85 6.17
N ALA A 33 11.28 16.53 6.04
CA ALA A 33 12.09 15.91 4.98
C ALA A 33 11.44 15.99 3.58
N GLY A 34 10.14 16.25 3.48
CA GLY A 34 9.48 16.45 2.17
C GLY A 34 8.37 15.47 1.85
N VAL A 35 7.92 14.67 2.82
CA VAL A 35 6.73 13.84 2.66
C VAL A 35 5.50 14.75 2.61
N GLU A 36 4.86 14.83 1.44
CA GLU A 36 3.67 15.68 1.23
C GLU A 36 2.37 14.93 1.49
N LYS A 37 2.36 13.63 1.19
CA LYS A 37 1.23 12.73 1.46
C LYS A 37 1.73 11.39 1.94
N LEU A 38 0.94 10.78 2.79
CA LEU A 38 1.19 9.46 3.36
C LEU A 38 -0.15 8.74 3.47
N MET A 39 -0.25 7.50 3.00
CA MET A 39 -1.40 6.64 3.24
C MET A 39 -1.05 5.66 4.37
N ASN A 40 -1.68 5.84 5.54
CA ASN A 40 -1.63 4.88 6.63
C ASN A 40 -2.65 3.78 6.38
N ILE A 41 -2.25 2.51 6.56
CA ILE A 41 -3.05 1.36 6.17
C ILE A 41 -3.44 0.56 7.40
N ALA A 42 -4.75 0.37 7.59
CA ALA A 42 -5.27 -0.46 8.67
C ALA A 42 -5.22 -1.94 8.29
N CYS A 43 -4.88 -2.79 9.27
CA CYS A 43 -4.80 -4.25 9.11
C CYS A 43 -5.77 -5.01 10.02
N SER A 44 -6.29 -4.39 11.07
CA SER A 44 -7.10 -5.00 12.13
C SER A 44 -8.19 -4.07 12.63
N LYS A 45 -9.12 -4.58 13.45
CA LYS A 45 -10.14 -3.74 14.12
C LYS A 45 -9.52 -2.56 14.89
N LYS A 46 -8.42 -2.81 15.60
CA LYS A 46 -7.70 -1.76 16.35
C LYS A 46 -7.12 -0.73 15.39
N SER A 47 -6.46 -1.17 14.34
CA SER A 47 -5.80 -0.26 13.40
C SER A 47 -6.78 0.52 12.51
N ILE A 48 -8.01 0.06 12.31
CA ILE A 48 -9.09 0.84 11.69
C ILE A 48 -9.35 2.13 12.48
N GLU A 49 -9.44 2.03 13.81
CA GLU A 49 -9.66 3.20 14.66
C GLU A 49 -8.43 4.11 14.69
N THR A 50 -7.23 3.55 14.91
CA THR A 50 -6.00 4.35 15.01
C THR A 50 -5.65 5.02 13.68
N THR A 51 -5.83 4.34 12.54
CA THR A 51 -5.66 4.94 11.22
C THR A 51 -6.64 6.09 10.99
N ASN A 52 -7.93 5.90 11.31
CA ASN A 52 -8.90 6.98 11.20
C ASN A 52 -8.48 8.20 12.03
N ASN A 53 -8.04 8.01 13.28
CA ASN A 53 -7.59 9.09 14.17
C ASN A 53 -6.36 9.82 13.63
N LEU A 54 -5.35 9.10 13.14
CA LEU A 54 -4.16 9.71 12.50
C LEU A 54 -4.55 10.60 11.32
N THR A 55 -5.52 10.19 10.51
CA THR A 55 -5.98 11.03 9.40
C THR A 55 -6.69 12.31 9.84
N LEU A 56 -7.36 12.29 10.98
CA LEU A 56 -8.02 13.48 11.55
C LEU A 56 -7.01 14.44 12.20
N GLU A 57 -5.95 13.89 12.78
CA GLU A 57 -4.93 14.66 13.50
C GLU A 57 -3.92 15.33 12.55
N TYR A 58 -3.46 14.61 11.49
CA TYR A 58 -2.41 15.10 10.60
C TYR A 58 -2.95 15.41 9.20
N ASP A 59 -2.71 16.60 8.70
CA ASP A 59 -3.21 17.11 7.43
C ASP A 59 -2.73 16.32 6.21
N PHE A 60 -1.51 15.76 6.26
CA PHE A 60 -0.86 15.04 5.17
C PHE A 60 -1.06 13.51 5.22
N ILE A 61 -1.71 12.99 6.28
CA ILE A 61 -2.03 11.57 6.42
C ILE A 61 -3.42 11.30 5.86
N TYR A 62 -3.51 10.32 4.98
CA TYR A 62 -4.71 9.70 4.44
C TYR A 62 -4.80 8.27 4.94
N GLY A 63 -5.95 7.61 4.78
CA GLY A 63 -6.15 6.26 5.29
C GLY A 63 -6.73 5.30 4.28
N ALA A 64 -6.37 4.02 4.43
CA ALA A 64 -7.12 2.89 3.93
C ALA A 64 -7.60 2.04 5.10
N LEU A 65 -8.84 1.57 5.05
CA LEU A 65 -9.43 0.77 6.12
C LEU A 65 -9.80 -0.61 5.62
N GLY A 66 -9.33 -1.64 6.32
CA GLY A 66 -9.58 -3.04 5.97
C GLY A 66 -9.14 -4.00 7.07
N ILE A 67 -9.36 -5.28 6.81
CA ILE A 67 -8.90 -6.40 7.64
C ILE A 67 -7.93 -7.24 6.80
N HIS A 68 -6.70 -7.29 7.26
CA HIS A 68 -5.61 -8.07 6.64
C HIS A 68 -5.90 -9.58 6.69
N PRO A 69 -5.40 -10.39 5.77
CA PRO A 69 -5.61 -11.84 5.78
C PRO A 69 -5.20 -12.55 7.09
N SER A 70 -4.21 -12.06 7.82
CA SER A 70 -3.85 -12.58 9.16
C SER A 70 -4.97 -12.46 10.20
N ASP A 71 -5.83 -11.48 10.03
CA ASP A 71 -6.95 -11.17 10.93
C ASP A 71 -8.32 -11.47 10.28
N ALA A 72 -8.36 -12.26 9.21
CA ALA A 72 -9.58 -12.52 8.44
C ALA A 72 -10.74 -13.09 9.26
N ASN A 73 -10.47 -13.79 10.36
CA ASN A 73 -11.48 -14.26 11.33
C ASN A 73 -12.27 -13.11 11.97
N ASP A 74 -11.70 -11.91 12.04
CA ASP A 74 -12.30 -10.75 12.67
C ASP A 74 -13.25 -10.00 11.74
N TYR A 75 -13.25 -10.30 10.43
CA TYR A 75 -14.15 -9.66 9.50
C TYR A 75 -15.61 -10.05 9.80
N SER A 76 -16.46 -9.07 9.96
CA SER A 76 -17.88 -9.24 10.30
C SER A 76 -18.73 -8.10 9.75
N GLU A 77 -20.05 -8.27 9.79
CA GLU A 77 -21.00 -7.22 9.43
C GLU A 77 -20.81 -5.94 10.29
N GLU A 78 -20.42 -6.09 11.56
CA GLU A 78 -20.12 -4.97 12.44
C GLU A 78 -18.91 -4.18 11.94
N VAL A 79 -17.81 -4.87 11.61
CA VAL A 79 -16.60 -4.25 11.06
C VAL A 79 -16.89 -3.58 9.72
N ARG A 80 -17.64 -4.24 8.84
CA ARG A 80 -18.08 -3.67 7.57
C ARG A 80 -18.84 -2.35 7.77
N ASN A 81 -19.79 -2.33 8.69
CA ASN A 81 -20.59 -1.14 8.97
C ASN A 81 -19.78 -0.02 9.61
N ASP A 82 -18.80 -0.34 10.45
CA ASP A 82 -17.86 0.63 11.04
C ASP A 82 -17.00 1.28 9.95
N ILE A 83 -16.43 0.50 9.02
CA ILE A 83 -15.68 1.02 7.87
C ILE A 83 -16.57 1.97 7.04
N ILE A 84 -17.81 1.58 6.73
CA ILE A 84 -18.75 2.42 5.97
C ILE A 84 -18.99 3.75 6.69
N ALA A 85 -19.21 3.72 8.01
CA ALA A 85 -19.45 4.91 8.79
C ALA A 85 -18.25 5.87 8.75
N LYS A 86 -17.03 5.34 8.93
CA LYS A 86 -15.79 6.12 8.88
C LYS A 86 -15.53 6.73 7.49
N VAL A 87 -15.69 5.95 6.41
CA VAL A 87 -15.56 6.44 5.02
C VAL A 87 -16.54 7.58 4.73
N LYS A 88 -17.79 7.47 5.20
CA LYS A 88 -18.79 8.54 5.00
C LYS A 88 -18.47 9.81 5.80
N ALA A 89 -17.97 9.66 7.02
CA ALA A 89 -17.66 10.76 7.92
C ALA A 89 -16.31 11.44 7.61
N ASN A 90 -15.33 10.71 7.10
CA ASN A 90 -13.96 11.17 6.95
C ASN A 90 -13.50 11.07 5.47
N LYS A 91 -13.41 12.22 4.80
CA LYS A 91 -12.99 12.30 3.38
C LYS A 91 -11.52 11.99 3.12
N LYS A 92 -10.73 11.76 4.15
CA LYS A 92 -9.33 11.36 4.05
C LYS A 92 -9.15 9.84 4.06
N ILE A 93 -10.23 9.07 4.25
CA ILE A 93 -10.23 7.63 3.99
C ILE A 93 -10.46 7.44 2.50
N LEU A 94 -9.43 6.96 1.79
CA LEU A 94 -9.36 6.99 0.32
C LEU A 94 -9.36 5.60 -0.33
N ALA A 95 -9.23 4.52 0.45
CA ALA A 95 -9.19 3.16 -0.06
C ALA A 95 -9.75 2.16 0.96
N ILE A 96 -10.10 0.98 0.46
CA ILE A 96 -10.33 -0.21 1.29
C ILE A 96 -9.04 -1.04 1.28
N GLY A 97 -8.50 -1.29 2.45
CA GLY A 97 -7.23 -2.00 2.63
C GLY A 97 -6.68 -1.86 4.05
N GLU A 98 -5.80 -2.75 4.43
CA GLU A 98 -5.21 -3.81 3.65
C GLU A 98 -6.10 -5.05 3.60
N ILE A 99 -6.30 -5.60 2.41
CA ILE A 99 -7.14 -6.78 2.18
C ILE A 99 -6.39 -7.74 1.27
N GLY A 100 -6.74 -9.01 1.25
CA GLY A 100 -6.07 -9.95 0.34
C GLY A 100 -5.87 -11.33 0.90
N LEU A 101 -4.75 -11.98 0.51
CA LEU A 101 -4.43 -13.35 0.85
C LEU A 101 -2.95 -13.49 1.26
N ASP A 102 -2.69 -14.23 2.33
CA ASP A 102 -1.36 -14.61 2.80
C ASP A 102 -1.33 -16.11 3.12
N TYR A 103 -0.66 -16.89 2.27
CA TYR A 103 -0.53 -18.34 2.42
C TYR A 103 0.85 -18.76 2.92
N TYR A 104 1.66 -17.78 3.30
CA TYR A 104 3.04 -18.02 3.75
C TYR A 104 3.09 -18.47 5.22
N TRP A 105 2.25 -17.91 6.10
CA TRP A 105 2.27 -18.19 7.53
C TRP A 105 1.25 -19.26 7.88
N ASP A 106 1.70 -20.37 8.50
CA ASP A 106 0.83 -21.49 8.90
C ASP A 106 -0.18 -21.12 9.99
N GLU A 107 0.11 -20.11 10.79
CA GLU A 107 -0.75 -19.55 11.84
C GLU A 107 -1.88 -18.67 11.34
N ASN A 108 -1.85 -18.25 10.08
CA ASN A 108 -2.92 -17.45 9.48
C ASN A 108 -4.25 -18.23 9.44
N PRO A 109 -5.40 -17.53 9.42
CA PRO A 109 -6.70 -18.13 9.19
C PRO A 109 -6.74 -19.04 7.95
N ASP A 110 -7.62 -20.04 7.96
CA ASP A 110 -7.85 -20.93 6.82
C ASP A 110 -8.05 -20.15 5.53
N ARG A 111 -7.54 -20.68 4.41
CA ARG A 111 -7.57 -20.02 3.09
C ARG A 111 -8.98 -19.66 2.66
N GLU A 112 -10.00 -20.46 2.96
CA GLU A 112 -11.38 -20.16 2.61
C GLU A 112 -11.94 -18.99 3.44
N ILE A 113 -11.51 -18.83 4.69
CA ILE A 113 -11.84 -17.68 5.53
C ILE A 113 -11.19 -16.42 4.97
N GLN A 114 -9.91 -16.48 4.61
CA GLN A 114 -9.22 -15.37 3.96
C GLN A 114 -9.90 -14.96 2.64
N LYS A 115 -10.22 -15.93 1.77
CA LYS A 115 -10.93 -15.68 0.51
C LYS A 115 -12.31 -15.06 0.73
N PHE A 116 -13.05 -15.53 1.73
CA PHE A 116 -14.34 -14.96 2.08
C PHE A 116 -14.18 -13.48 2.49
N ALA A 117 -13.31 -13.19 3.46
CA ALA A 117 -13.06 -11.83 3.93
C ALA A 117 -12.57 -10.91 2.79
N PHE A 118 -11.69 -11.41 1.93
CA PHE A 118 -11.20 -10.67 0.76
C PHE A 118 -12.34 -10.33 -0.21
N ARG A 119 -13.19 -11.32 -0.59
CA ARG A 119 -14.33 -11.09 -1.49
C ARG A 119 -15.34 -10.08 -0.92
N GLU A 120 -15.65 -10.18 0.37
CA GLU A 120 -16.58 -9.25 1.02
C GLU A 120 -16.02 -7.82 1.05
N GLN A 121 -14.73 -7.64 1.27
CA GLN A 121 -14.08 -6.34 1.25
C GLN A 121 -13.92 -5.78 -0.18
N MET A 122 -13.76 -6.63 -1.18
CA MET A 122 -13.83 -6.23 -2.60
C MET A 122 -15.23 -5.70 -2.96
N LYS A 123 -16.30 -6.39 -2.51
CA LYS A 123 -17.69 -5.90 -2.67
C LYS A 123 -17.86 -4.55 -1.99
N LEU A 124 -17.35 -4.40 -0.78
CA LEU A 124 -17.42 -3.14 -0.04
C LEU A 124 -16.73 -2.00 -0.81
N ALA A 125 -15.56 -2.25 -1.38
CA ALA A 125 -14.83 -1.28 -2.19
C ALA A 125 -15.65 -0.88 -3.45
N GLU A 126 -16.26 -1.85 -4.13
CA GLU A 126 -17.13 -1.59 -5.28
C GLU A 126 -18.36 -0.75 -4.90
N GLU A 127 -19.04 -1.08 -3.80
CA GLU A 127 -20.19 -0.33 -3.28
C GLU A 127 -19.85 1.12 -2.92
N LEU A 128 -18.67 1.33 -2.34
CA LEU A 128 -18.19 2.66 -1.93
C LEU A 128 -17.49 3.42 -3.06
N ASN A 129 -17.27 2.76 -4.21
CA ASN A 129 -16.47 3.26 -5.34
C ASN A 129 -15.09 3.74 -4.91
N LEU A 130 -14.42 2.96 -4.04
CA LEU A 130 -13.07 3.21 -3.55
C LEU A 130 -12.08 2.22 -4.17
N PRO A 131 -10.82 2.64 -4.40
CA PRO A 131 -9.76 1.70 -4.75
C PRO A 131 -9.42 0.78 -3.59
N VAL A 132 -8.69 -0.30 -3.88
CA VAL A 132 -8.24 -1.26 -2.87
C VAL A 132 -6.72 -1.30 -2.75
N VAL A 133 -6.23 -1.65 -1.55
CA VAL A 133 -4.83 -1.98 -1.28
C VAL A 133 -4.76 -3.47 -0.99
N ILE A 134 -4.14 -4.23 -1.91
CA ILE A 134 -4.15 -5.69 -1.90
C ILE A 134 -2.82 -6.22 -1.39
N HIS A 135 -2.88 -7.03 -0.34
CA HIS A 135 -1.83 -7.92 0.12
C HIS A 135 -1.88 -9.24 -0.65
N ASP A 136 -0.73 -9.69 -1.14
CA ASP A 136 -0.62 -10.97 -1.84
C ASP A 136 0.71 -11.66 -1.53
N ARG A 137 0.66 -12.71 -0.75
CA ARG A 137 1.84 -13.50 -0.39
C ARG A 137 1.60 -14.98 -0.57
N ASP A 138 2.35 -15.57 -1.53
CA ASP A 138 2.24 -16.99 -1.92
C ASP A 138 0.81 -17.42 -2.33
N ALA A 139 -0.03 -16.46 -2.77
CA ALA A 139 -1.45 -16.65 -3.09
C ALA A 139 -1.84 -16.14 -4.50
N HIS A 140 -0.87 -15.84 -5.36
CA HIS A 140 -1.04 -15.13 -6.64
C HIS A 140 -2.20 -15.61 -7.51
N ALA A 141 -2.43 -16.94 -7.59
CA ALA A 141 -3.49 -17.51 -8.44
C ALA A 141 -4.88 -17.16 -7.91
N ASP A 142 -5.11 -17.36 -6.61
CA ASP A 142 -6.40 -17.09 -5.97
C ASP A 142 -6.65 -15.58 -5.88
N THR A 143 -5.60 -14.79 -5.61
CA THR A 143 -5.67 -13.32 -5.64
C THR A 143 -6.13 -12.83 -7.02
N LEU A 144 -5.52 -13.32 -8.09
CA LEU A 144 -5.88 -12.93 -9.46
C LEU A 144 -7.30 -13.37 -9.83
N GLU A 145 -7.74 -14.55 -9.39
CA GLU A 145 -9.11 -15.04 -9.61
C GLU A 145 -10.13 -14.11 -8.94
N ILE A 146 -9.88 -13.74 -7.69
CA ILE A 146 -10.77 -12.83 -6.97
C ILE A 146 -10.78 -11.45 -7.63
N MET A 147 -9.62 -10.87 -7.97
CA MET A 147 -9.54 -9.59 -8.68
C MET A 147 -10.35 -9.60 -9.99
N LYS A 148 -10.27 -10.68 -10.79
CA LYS A 148 -11.05 -10.85 -12.03
C LYS A 148 -12.56 -10.90 -11.81
N SER A 149 -13.00 -11.30 -10.62
CA SER A 149 -14.43 -11.34 -10.26
C SER A 149 -15.01 -9.95 -9.98
N PHE A 150 -14.17 -8.92 -9.86
CA PHE A 150 -14.55 -7.53 -9.57
C PHE A 150 -13.98 -6.56 -10.62
N PRO A 151 -14.44 -6.60 -11.87
CA PRO A 151 -13.83 -5.86 -12.98
C PRO A 151 -13.94 -4.33 -12.86
N ASN A 152 -14.81 -3.82 -11.98
CA ASN A 152 -14.98 -2.39 -11.74
C ASN A 152 -14.09 -1.88 -10.60
N VAL A 153 -13.49 -2.76 -9.81
CA VAL A 153 -12.60 -2.40 -8.70
C VAL A 153 -11.18 -2.21 -9.23
N ARG A 154 -10.55 -1.14 -8.80
CA ARG A 154 -9.14 -0.80 -9.09
C ARG A 154 -8.39 -0.65 -7.79
N GLY A 155 -7.06 -0.71 -7.86
CA GLY A 155 -6.25 -0.58 -6.67
C GLY A 155 -4.77 -0.71 -6.94
N VAL A 156 -4.06 -1.14 -5.91
CA VAL A 156 -2.65 -1.48 -5.95
C VAL A 156 -2.46 -2.88 -5.35
N VAL A 157 -1.62 -3.69 -5.99
CA VAL A 157 -1.04 -4.87 -5.34
C VAL A 157 0.23 -4.37 -4.67
N HIS A 158 0.15 -4.18 -3.33
CA HIS A 158 1.23 -3.60 -2.55
C HIS A 158 2.36 -4.61 -2.34
N CYS A 159 3.55 -4.12 -1.99
CA CYS A 159 4.74 -4.91 -1.68
C CYS A 159 4.95 -6.08 -2.65
N PHE A 160 4.85 -5.77 -3.94
CA PHE A 160 4.72 -6.79 -4.99
C PHE A 160 5.87 -7.80 -4.98
N SER A 161 5.53 -9.07 -4.88
CA SER A 161 6.49 -10.19 -4.81
C SER A 161 6.35 -11.20 -5.96
N GLY A 162 5.37 -10.99 -6.85
CA GLY A 162 5.04 -11.86 -7.97
C GLY A 162 6.04 -11.84 -9.14
N SER A 163 5.73 -12.59 -10.19
CA SER A 163 6.49 -12.60 -11.45
C SER A 163 6.08 -11.43 -12.36
N VAL A 164 6.87 -11.21 -13.42
CA VAL A 164 6.55 -10.23 -14.48
C VAL A 164 5.20 -10.53 -15.13
N GLU A 165 4.89 -11.82 -15.36
CA GLU A 165 3.63 -12.26 -15.95
C GLU A 165 2.44 -11.91 -15.06
N PHE A 166 2.56 -12.18 -13.75
CA PHE A 166 1.52 -11.82 -12.79
C PHE A 166 1.36 -10.31 -12.70
N ALA A 167 2.44 -9.53 -12.65
CA ALA A 167 2.38 -8.07 -12.68
C ALA A 167 1.65 -7.54 -13.93
N LYS A 168 1.93 -8.10 -15.11
CA LYS A 168 1.22 -7.75 -16.35
C LYS A 168 -0.28 -8.07 -16.31
N GLU A 169 -0.67 -9.19 -15.71
CA GLU A 169 -2.10 -9.52 -15.53
C GLU A 169 -2.78 -8.52 -14.56
N CYS A 170 -2.14 -8.16 -13.44
CA CYS A 170 -2.64 -7.13 -12.53
C CYS A 170 -2.84 -5.78 -13.26
N VAL A 171 -1.85 -5.37 -14.05
CA VAL A 171 -1.91 -4.11 -14.82
C VAL A 171 -3.03 -4.12 -15.86
N LYS A 172 -3.27 -5.25 -16.54
CA LYS A 172 -4.41 -5.41 -17.49
C LYS A 172 -5.77 -5.25 -16.80
N LEU A 173 -5.88 -5.65 -15.53
CA LEU A 173 -7.07 -5.46 -14.72
C LEU A 173 -7.21 -4.02 -14.17
N GLY A 174 -6.26 -3.13 -14.48
CA GLY A 174 -6.29 -1.73 -14.04
C GLY A 174 -5.58 -1.45 -12.73
N TYR A 175 -4.87 -2.43 -12.16
CA TYR A 175 -4.14 -2.26 -10.90
C TYR A 175 -2.76 -1.65 -11.10
N TYR A 176 -2.29 -0.96 -10.07
CA TYR A 176 -0.91 -0.53 -9.91
C TYR A 176 -0.09 -1.58 -9.20
N ILE A 177 1.23 -1.48 -9.34
CA ILE A 177 2.22 -2.35 -8.70
C ILE A 177 3.00 -1.52 -7.66
N GLY A 178 2.89 -1.90 -6.39
CA GLY A 178 3.57 -1.25 -5.28
C GLY A 178 5.02 -1.75 -5.14
N ILE A 179 5.96 -0.82 -5.13
CA ILE A 179 7.40 -1.08 -5.07
C ILE A 179 7.95 -0.57 -3.74
N THR A 180 8.39 -1.50 -2.89
CA THR A 180 8.99 -1.21 -1.58
C THR A 180 10.52 -1.11 -1.63
N GLY A 181 11.13 -0.85 -0.47
CA GLY A 181 12.58 -0.85 -0.27
C GLY A 181 13.30 -2.13 -0.73
N VAL A 182 12.56 -3.24 -0.90
CA VAL A 182 13.09 -4.51 -1.41
C VAL A 182 13.81 -4.36 -2.75
N VAL A 183 13.37 -3.45 -3.62
CA VAL A 183 14.00 -3.20 -4.93
C VAL A 183 15.48 -2.79 -4.82
N THR A 184 15.91 -2.30 -3.65
CA THR A 184 17.30 -1.88 -3.38
C THR A 184 18.19 -3.02 -2.85
N PHE A 185 17.63 -4.22 -2.58
CA PHE A 185 18.38 -5.31 -1.97
C PHE A 185 19.24 -6.04 -3.02
N LYS A 186 20.39 -6.55 -2.58
CA LYS A 186 21.33 -7.25 -3.48
C LYS A 186 20.71 -8.45 -4.21
N ASN A 187 19.75 -9.13 -3.58
CA ASN A 187 19.10 -10.33 -4.10
C ASN A 187 17.73 -10.04 -4.74
N ALA A 188 17.40 -8.78 -5.00
CA ALA A 188 16.08 -8.34 -5.46
C ALA A 188 15.85 -8.52 -6.97
N ARG A 189 16.49 -9.51 -7.61
CA ARG A 189 16.44 -9.70 -9.07
C ARG A 189 15.01 -9.69 -9.61
N LYS A 190 14.11 -10.47 -8.99
CA LYS A 190 12.72 -10.64 -9.45
C LYS A 190 11.96 -9.32 -9.50
N ILE A 191 12.02 -8.51 -8.43
CA ILE A 191 11.32 -7.22 -8.41
C ILE A 191 11.98 -6.20 -9.35
N CYS A 192 13.29 -6.27 -9.57
CA CYS A 192 13.96 -5.43 -10.56
C CYS A 192 13.49 -5.76 -11.99
N GLU A 193 13.32 -7.04 -12.34
CA GLU A 193 12.74 -7.47 -13.62
C GLU A 193 11.29 -6.99 -13.79
N VAL A 194 10.50 -6.99 -12.72
CA VAL A 194 9.14 -6.42 -12.71
C VAL A 194 9.18 -4.91 -12.96
N VAL A 195 10.02 -4.19 -12.24
CA VAL A 195 10.19 -2.74 -12.43
C VAL A 195 10.60 -2.43 -13.87
N GLU A 196 11.54 -3.19 -14.45
CA GLU A 196 11.98 -3.02 -15.84
C GLU A 196 10.81 -3.21 -16.82
N ALA A 197 10.00 -4.26 -16.64
CA ALA A 197 8.97 -4.70 -17.59
C ALA A 197 7.66 -3.90 -17.50
N ILE A 198 7.30 -3.36 -16.33
CA ILE A 198 6.03 -2.66 -16.11
C ILE A 198 6.16 -1.18 -16.48
N PRO A 199 5.21 -0.60 -17.23
CA PRO A 199 5.21 0.83 -17.55
C PRO A 199 5.27 1.71 -16.29
N LEU A 200 5.99 2.82 -16.37
CA LEU A 200 6.20 3.73 -15.24
C LEU A 200 4.88 4.31 -14.70
N ASP A 201 3.90 4.52 -15.56
CA ASP A 201 2.55 4.99 -15.21
C ASP A 201 1.68 3.95 -14.48
N LYS A 202 2.23 2.76 -14.20
CA LYS A 202 1.61 1.67 -13.44
C LYS A 202 2.38 1.31 -12.16
N LEU A 203 3.42 2.05 -11.83
CA LEU A 203 4.19 1.84 -10.61
C LEU A 203 3.77 2.83 -9.52
N LEU A 204 3.70 2.36 -8.28
CA LEU A 204 3.65 3.16 -7.06
C LEU A 204 4.88 2.88 -6.21
N VAL A 205 5.24 3.80 -5.33
CA VAL A 205 6.34 3.64 -4.38
C VAL A 205 5.81 3.75 -2.97
N GLU A 206 6.32 2.90 -2.10
CA GLU A 206 5.84 2.77 -0.73
C GLU A 206 6.96 2.30 0.20
N THR A 207 6.83 2.59 1.48
CA THR A 207 7.80 2.10 2.45
C THR A 207 7.42 0.77 3.05
N ASP A 208 6.14 0.54 3.33
CA ASP A 208 5.67 -0.51 4.22
C ASP A 208 6.31 -0.38 5.62
N CYS A 209 6.56 0.87 6.05
CA CYS A 209 7.21 1.12 7.33
C CYS A 209 6.30 0.70 8.51
N PRO A 210 6.90 0.14 9.57
CA PRO A 210 8.30 0.16 9.99
C PRO A 210 9.20 -0.88 9.31
N TYR A 211 8.66 -1.70 8.40
CA TYR A 211 9.34 -2.83 7.77
C TYR A 211 10.13 -2.43 6.51
N MET A 212 10.90 -3.37 5.97
CA MET A 212 11.52 -3.33 4.63
C MET A 212 12.37 -2.10 4.31
N ALA A 213 13.08 -1.55 5.31
CA ALA A 213 13.97 -0.41 5.10
C ALA A 213 14.92 -0.65 3.90
N PRO A 214 15.02 0.32 2.96
CA PRO A 214 15.89 0.20 1.80
C PRO A 214 17.37 0.22 2.18
N THR A 215 18.23 -0.26 1.29
CA THR A 215 19.67 0.00 1.39
C THR A 215 19.93 1.51 1.26
N PRO A 216 20.75 2.14 2.14
CA PRO A 216 21.70 1.53 3.10
C PRO A 216 21.11 1.26 4.50
N TYR A 217 19.84 1.47 4.73
CA TYR A 217 19.22 1.39 6.07
C TYR A 217 18.67 0.01 6.42
N ARG A 218 18.95 -1.00 5.62
CA ARG A 218 18.47 -2.37 5.86
C ARG A 218 18.75 -2.84 7.29
N GLY A 219 17.71 -3.41 7.95
CA GLY A 219 17.79 -3.86 9.34
C GLY A 219 17.51 -2.76 10.39
N LYS A 220 17.25 -1.53 9.95
CA LYS A 220 16.74 -0.44 10.80
C LYS A 220 15.23 -0.28 10.60
N ARG A 221 14.56 0.40 11.54
CA ARG A 221 13.17 0.83 11.38
C ARG A 221 13.04 1.73 10.15
N ASN A 222 12.14 1.40 9.25
CA ASN A 222 11.86 2.14 8.03
C ASN A 222 11.02 3.39 8.32
N LYS A 223 11.04 4.38 7.41
CA LYS A 223 10.23 5.60 7.46
C LYS A 223 10.10 6.23 6.07
N SER A 224 9.08 7.05 5.86
CA SER A 224 8.65 7.51 4.54
C SER A 224 9.67 8.35 3.77
N ASP A 225 10.57 9.07 4.43
CA ASP A 225 11.63 9.83 3.76
C ASP A 225 12.67 8.93 3.07
N TYR A 226 12.72 7.63 3.40
CA TYR A 226 13.58 6.66 2.71
C TYR A 226 13.10 6.26 1.31
N ILE A 227 11.90 6.68 0.90
CA ILE A 227 11.38 6.51 -0.47
C ILE A 227 12.35 7.06 -1.53
N GLU A 228 13.15 8.07 -1.20
CA GLU A 228 14.14 8.60 -2.14
C GLU A 228 15.08 7.52 -2.68
N HIS A 229 15.44 6.51 -1.86
CA HIS A 229 16.30 5.40 -2.29
C HIS A 229 15.58 4.45 -3.25
N ILE A 230 14.27 4.29 -3.09
CA ILE A 230 13.43 3.48 -3.98
C ILE A 230 13.33 4.18 -5.35
N ILE A 231 13.05 5.49 -5.35
CA ILE A 231 13.00 6.33 -6.55
C ILE A 231 14.33 6.28 -7.31
N GLU A 232 15.46 6.41 -6.60
CA GLU A 232 16.80 6.33 -7.21
C GLU A 232 17.08 4.95 -7.82
N GLN A 233 16.62 3.88 -7.18
CA GLN A 233 16.79 2.54 -7.71
C GLN A 233 15.91 2.28 -8.95
N ILE A 234 14.66 2.71 -8.93
CA ILE A 234 13.75 2.64 -10.11
C ILE A 234 14.35 3.45 -11.27
N SER A 235 14.88 4.64 -10.99
CA SER A 235 15.55 5.49 -11.97
C SER A 235 16.72 4.78 -12.66
N LYS A 236 17.55 4.06 -11.90
CA LYS A 236 18.65 3.27 -12.45
C LYS A 236 18.16 2.11 -13.33
N ILE A 237 17.12 1.38 -12.89
CA ILE A 237 16.56 0.26 -13.64
C ILE A 237 15.91 0.73 -14.94
N LYS A 238 15.20 1.86 -14.90
CA LYS A 238 14.48 2.43 -16.05
C LYS A 238 15.36 3.32 -16.94
N GLU A 239 16.58 3.62 -16.52
CA GLU A 239 17.50 4.53 -17.21
C GLU A 239 16.90 5.93 -17.48
N ILE A 240 16.13 6.45 -16.51
CA ILE A 240 15.48 7.75 -16.60
C ILE A 240 15.82 8.62 -15.39
N ASN A 241 15.53 9.93 -15.47
CA ASN A 241 15.84 10.86 -14.37
C ASN A 241 15.00 10.53 -13.12
N PRO A 242 15.61 10.52 -11.90
CA PRO A 242 14.85 10.30 -10.65
C PRO A 242 13.68 11.27 -10.44
N LYS A 243 13.77 12.51 -10.92
CA LYS A 243 12.65 13.47 -10.85
C LYS A 243 11.46 13.03 -11.71
N GLU A 244 11.72 12.42 -12.87
CA GLU A 244 10.66 11.85 -13.72
C GLU A 244 9.96 10.67 -13.03
N VAL A 245 10.73 9.79 -12.38
CA VAL A 245 10.17 8.71 -11.57
C VAL A 245 9.27 9.29 -10.48
N ASN A 246 9.78 10.25 -9.69
CA ASN A 246 9.03 10.86 -8.61
C ASN A 246 7.73 11.54 -9.10
N MET A 247 7.80 12.27 -10.20
CA MET A 247 6.61 12.90 -10.79
C MET A 247 5.59 11.87 -11.26
N ALA A 248 6.04 10.80 -11.92
CA ALA A 248 5.16 9.76 -12.43
C ALA A 248 4.45 9.01 -11.29
N VAL A 249 5.18 8.53 -10.27
CA VAL A 249 4.56 7.78 -9.15
C VAL A 249 3.61 8.65 -8.33
N ASN A 250 3.91 9.94 -8.16
CA ASN A 250 3.02 10.89 -7.51
C ASN A 250 1.74 11.13 -8.34
N SER A 251 1.87 11.23 -9.66
CA SER A 251 0.73 11.32 -10.57
C SER A 251 -0.12 10.06 -10.53
N ASN A 252 0.52 8.88 -10.52
CA ASN A 252 -0.15 7.59 -10.44
C ASN A 252 -0.99 7.46 -9.16
N PHE A 253 -0.44 7.86 -8.01
CA PHE A 253 -1.19 7.88 -6.76
C PHE A 253 -2.40 8.82 -6.85
N ASN A 254 -2.20 10.05 -7.32
CA ASN A 254 -3.30 11.00 -7.46
C ASN A 254 -4.39 10.49 -8.44
N ASN A 255 -4.00 9.77 -9.51
CA ASN A 255 -4.94 9.13 -10.43
C ASN A 255 -5.70 7.99 -9.76
N LEU A 256 -5.02 7.17 -8.93
CA LEU A 256 -5.64 6.06 -8.20
C LEU A 256 -6.75 6.58 -7.27
N ILE A 257 -6.45 7.59 -6.45
CA ILE A 257 -7.40 8.13 -5.47
C ILE A 257 -8.41 9.11 -6.08
N GLY A 258 -8.14 9.69 -7.24
CA GLY A 258 -9.00 10.66 -7.91
C GLY A 258 -10.29 10.06 -8.48
N TYR A 259 -10.34 8.75 -8.67
CA TYR A 259 -11.55 8.02 -9.09
C TYR A 259 -12.64 7.94 -8.01
N SER A 260 -12.34 8.39 -6.80
CA SER A 260 -13.27 8.41 -5.66
C SER A 260 -14.16 9.67 -5.62
N LYS A 261 -14.20 10.47 -6.70
CA LYS A 261 -14.98 11.71 -6.75
C LYS A 261 -16.02 11.70 -7.84
#